data_057f1fc5b2998fd3da23cafc58a6c0e5
#
_entry.id   057f1fc5b2998fd3da23cafc58a6c0e5
#
_cell.length_a   1.000
_cell.length_b   1.000
_cell.length_c   1.000
_cell.angle_alpha   90.00
_cell.angle_beta   90.00
_cell.angle_gamma   90.00
#
_symmetry.space_group_name_H-M   'P 1'
#
loop_
_entity.id
_entity.type
_entity.pdbx_description
1 polymer ?
#
loop_
_entity_poly.entity_id
_entity_poly.type
_entity_poly.pdbx_seq_one_letter_code
_entity_poly.pdbx_strand_id
1 'polypeptide(L)' 'MTQLQIDRTACHMVRVFGLRAQGEAANLCRKIAARGDAQGLETWTEIRRKICALQLVHGDGRPADTGPY' A
#
# COMPACT_ATOMS: atom_id res chain seq x y z
N MET A 1 15.29 1.41 -5.15
CA MET A 1 14.57 2.20 -4.13
C MET A 1 14.94 1.71 -2.75
N THR A 2 15.20 2.62 -1.83
CA THR A 2 15.56 2.26 -0.46
C THR A 2 14.33 1.94 0.36
N GLN A 3 14.54 1.28 1.50
CA GLN A 3 13.43 0.98 2.42
C GLN A 3 12.75 2.27 2.88
N LEU A 4 13.51 3.32 3.12
CA LEU A 4 12.94 4.60 3.52
C LEU A 4 12.01 5.17 2.46
N GLN A 5 12.40 5.06 1.19
CA GLN A 5 11.58 5.53 0.09
C GLN A 5 10.29 4.70 -0.04
N ILE A 6 10.40 3.39 0.17
CA ILE A 6 9.25 2.51 0.16
C ILE A 6 8.28 2.91 1.27
N ASP A 7 8.79 3.12 2.48
CA ASP A 7 7.98 3.53 3.62
C ASP A 7 7.28 4.86 3.36
N ARG A 8 8.00 5.83 2.84
CA ARG A 8 7.45 7.14 2.55
C ARG A 8 6.36 7.07 1.49
N THR A 9 6.62 6.31 0.44
CA THR A 9 5.65 6.15 -0.65
C THR A 9 4.38 5.49 -0.13
N ALA A 10 4.52 4.45 0.69
CA ALA A 10 3.37 3.77 1.26
C ALA A 10 2.55 4.71 2.15
N CYS A 11 3.23 5.47 3.01
CA CYS A 11 2.55 6.44 3.87
C CYS A 11 1.82 7.50 3.06
N HIS A 12 2.45 7.99 2.00
CA HIS A 12 1.85 8.96 1.11
C HIS A 12 0.59 8.41 0.44
N MET A 13 0.67 7.18 -0.04
CA MET A 13 -0.48 6.51 -0.66
C MET A 13 -1.65 6.41 0.32
N VAL A 14 -1.37 6.00 1.55
CA VAL A 14 -2.42 5.88 2.56
C VAL A 14 -3.06 7.24 2.86
N ARG A 15 -2.25 8.29 2.90
CA ARG A 15 -2.75 9.63 3.14
C ARG A 15 -3.63 10.15 2.02
N VAL A 16 -3.19 9.93 0.78
CA VAL A 16 -3.88 10.48 -0.40
C VAL A 16 -5.11 9.66 -0.75
N PHE A 17 -5.00 8.35 -0.71
CA PHE A 17 -6.05 7.46 -1.18
C PHE A 17 -6.88 6.83 -0.06
N GLY A 18 -6.39 6.88 1.17
CA GLY A 18 -7.09 6.27 2.30
C GLY A 18 -7.33 4.79 2.08
N LEU A 19 -8.59 4.37 2.18
CA LEU A 19 -8.97 2.97 2.03
C LEU A 19 -8.71 2.42 0.62
N ARG A 20 -8.52 3.30 -0.36
CA ARG A 20 -8.28 2.89 -1.74
C ARG A 20 -6.79 2.68 -2.04
N ALA A 21 -5.92 2.92 -1.07
CA ALA A 21 -4.47 2.84 -1.29
C ALA A 21 -4.05 1.47 -1.81
N GLN A 22 -4.59 0.39 -1.26
CA GLN A 22 -4.24 -0.96 -1.72
C GLN A 22 -4.69 -1.20 -3.15
N GLY A 23 -5.90 -0.77 -3.49
CA GLY A 23 -6.43 -0.91 -4.84
C GLY A 23 -5.61 -0.13 -5.85
N GLU A 24 -5.22 1.09 -5.49
CA GLU A 24 -4.40 1.93 -6.37
C GLU A 24 -3.03 1.30 -6.59
N ALA A 25 -2.41 0.80 -5.52
CA ALA A 25 -1.12 0.14 -5.64
C ALA A 25 -1.23 -1.15 -6.48
N ALA A 26 -2.31 -1.88 -6.34
CA ALA A 26 -2.55 -3.08 -7.13
C ALA A 26 -2.68 -2.74 -8.62
N ASN A 27 -3.36 -1.64 -8.94
CA ASN A 27 -3.47 -1.17 -10.33
C ASN A 27 -2.10 -0.84 -10.91
N LEU A 28 -1.27 -0.17 -10.13
CA LEU A 28 0.08 0.16 -10.57
C LEU A 28 0.92 -1.10 -10.79
N CYS A 29 0.79 -2.08 -9.90
CA CYS A 29 1.49 -3.36 -10.07
C CYS A 29 1.10 -4.02 -11.39
N ARG A 30 -0.19 -4.02 -11.72
CA ARG A 30 -0.65 -4.63 -12.97
C ARG A 30 -0.10 -3.91 -14.18
N LYS A 31 -0.08 -2.58 -14.15
CA LYS A 31 0.47 -1.79 -15.25
C LYS A 31 1.97 -2.04 -15.43
N ILE A 32 2.69 -2.11 -14.32
CA ILE A 32 4.13 -2.36 -14.36
C ILE A 32 4.41 -3.77 -14.88
N ALA A 33 3.63 -4.74 -14.44
CA ALA A 33 3.78 -6.12 -14.90
C ALA A 33 3.52 -6.22 -16.41
N ALA A 34 2.51 -5.50 -16.89
CA ALA A 34 2.19 -5.49 -18.33
C ALA A 34 3.32 -4.90 -19.16
N ARG A 35 4.13 -4.01 -18.56
CA ARG A 35 5.28 -3.42 -19.25
C ARG A 35 6.53 -4.30 -19.18
N GLY A 36 6.47 -5.38 -18.43
CA GLY A 36 7.61 -6.27 -18.26
C GLY A 36 8.68 -5.73 -17.34
N ASP A 37 8.37 -4.77 -16.50
CA ASP A 37 9.32 -4.16 -15.58
C ASP A 37 9.36 -4.94 -14.27
N ALA A 38 10.19 -5.99 -14.24
CA ALA A 38 10.29 -6.87 -13.08
C ALA A 38 10.77 -6.15 -11.83
N GLN A 39 11.71 -5.23 -11.98
CA GLN A 39 12.27 -4.50 -10.85
C GLN A 39 11.24 -3.53 -10.26
N GLY A 40 10.52 -2.84 -11.13
CA GLY A 40 9.46 -1.94 -10.69
C GLY A 40 8.34 -2.71 -9.99
N LEU A 41 8.01 -3.89 -10.52
CA LEU A 41 6.98 -4.74 -9.91
C LEU A 41 7.40 -5.18 -8.50
N GLU A 42 8.66 -5.54 -8.33
CA GLU A 42 9.20 -5.93 -7.05
C GLU A 42 9.07 -4.79 -6.03
N THR A 43 9.46 -3.59 -6.45
CA THR A 43 9.39 -2.40 -5.62
C THR A 43 7.95 -2.10 -5.20
N TRP A 44 7.01 -2.13 -6.14
CA TRP A 44 5.61 -1.84 -5.83
C TRP A 44 4.95 -2.93 -5.02
N THR A 45 5.42 -4.18 -5.14
CA THR A 45 4.96 -5.25 -4.28
C THR A 45 5.33 -4.97 -2.83
N GLU A 46 6.54 -4.47 -2.60
CA GLU A 46 6.97 -4.07 -1.25
C GLU A 46 6.13 -2.92 -0.72
N ILE A 47 5.84 -1.95 -1.58
CA ILE A 47 5.00 -0.81 -1.20
C ILE A 47 3.60 -1.30 -0.82
N ARG A 48 3.03 -2.22 -1.58
CA ARG A 48 1.71 -2.78 -1.26
C ARG A 48 1.71 -3.46 0.10
N ARG A 49 2.74 -4.23 0.40
CA ARG A 49 2.87 -4.89 1.69
C ARG A 49 2.90 -3.88 2.82
N LYS A 50 3.64 -2.81 2.62
CA LYS A 50 3.75 -1.76 3.63
C LYS A 50 2.41 -1.06 3.83
N ILE A 51 1.69 -0.77 2.74
CA ILE A 51 0.37 -0.17 2.83
C ILE A 51 -0.56 -1.07 3.64
N CYS A 52 -0.52 -2.37 3.36
CA CYS A 52 -1.34 -3.33 4.09
C CYS A 52 -1.03 -3.32 5.57
N ALA A 53 0.26 -3.32 5.91
CA ALA A 53 0.70 -3.28 7.31
C ALA A 53 0.25 -2.01 8.01
N LEU A 54 0.36 -0.87 7.33
CA LEU A 54 -0.06 0.41 7.89
C LEU A 54 -1.56 0.43 8.15
N GLN A 55 -2.33 -0.12 7.24
CA GLN A 55 -3.78 -0.13 7.38
C GLN A 55 -4.24 -1.12 8.46
N LEU A 56 -3.52 -2.21 8.64
CA LEU A 56 -3.81 -3.14 9.73
C LEU A 56 -3.59 -2.49 11.09
N VAL A 57 -2.58 -1.65 11.20
CA VAL A 57 -2.26 -0.98 12.46
C VAL A 57 -3.24 0.15 12.77
N HIS A 58 -3.63 0.88 11.77
CA HIS A 58 -4.45 2.07 11.94
C HIS A 58 -5.94 1.85 11.67
N GLY A 59 -6.19 0.82 10.94
CA GLY A 59 -7.58 0.49 10.63
C GLY A 59 -8.15 -0.36 11.70
N ASP A 60 -7.98 -0.32 11.95
CA ASP A 60 -8.52 -0.87 12.33
C ASP A 60 -9.20 -0.65 12.96
N GLY A 61 -9.09 -0.48 12.97
CA GLY A 61 -9.45 -0.35 13.38
C GLY A 61 -10.15 -0.24 13.63
N ARG A 62 -10.27 -0.50 13.60
CA ARG A 62 -10.83 -0.64 13.84
C ARG A 62 -11.47 -0.70 13.97
N PRO A 63 -11.80 -0.87 14.05
CA PRO A 63 -12.52 -1.04 14.30
C PRO A 63 -12.98 -1.30 14.81
N ALA A 64 -12.85 -1.55 14.87
CA ALA A 64 -13.22 -1.91 15.41
C ALA A 64 -13.70 -1.59 15.98
N ASP A 65 -13.67 -1.36 15.96
CA ASP A 65 -14.03 -1.13 16.39
C ASP A 65 -14.74 -0.82 16.60
N THR A 66 -14.78 -0.88 16.54
CA THR A 66 -15.41 -0.74 16.75
C THR A 66 -16.12 -0.83 17.08
N GLY A 67 -16.24 -1.13 17.40
CA GLY A 67 -16.90 -1.45 17.73
C GLY A 67 -17.65 -1.48 18.25
N PRO A 68 -18.10 -1.61 18.55
CA PRO A 68 -18.85 -1.78 19.07
C PRO A 68 -19.34 -1.65 19.40
N TYR A 69 -19.45 -1.81 19.52
CA TYR A 69 -19.82 -1.77 19.68
C TYR A 69 -20.25 -1.79 19.91
#